data_77c6da7615d24a2f7c083dbd8e8812fd
#
_entry.id   77c6da7615d24a2f7c083dbd8e8812fd
#
_cell.length_a   1.000
_cell.length_b   1.000
_cell.length_c   1.000
_cell.angle_alpha   90.00
_cell.angle_beta   90.00
_cell.angle_gamma   90.00
#
_symmetry.space_group_name_H-M   'P 1'
#
loop_
_entity.id
_entity.type
_entity.pdbx_description
1 polymer ?
#
loop_
_entity_poly.entity_id
_entity_poly.type
_entity_poly.pdbx_seq_one_letter_code
_entity_poly.pdbx_strand_id
1 'polypeptide(L)'
;QRLMGRLAGAPAVATIDQVRMVSLMTQDDRAARQFVLSTLGRLATEPSVLQRSLHAFLANGCNVTQTAEALGTHRNTLLRRLERAQDLLPVRLADHRIQIAAALELVIWSTPLIDDDK
;
A
#
# COMPACT_ATOMS: atom_id res chain seq x y z
N GLN A 1 -16.43 -7.59 6.61
CA GLN A 1 -17.22 -7.70 5.40
C GLN A 1 -16.99 -6.54 4.47
N ARG A 2 -17.08 -5.35 5.01
CA ARG A 2 -16.90 -4.18 4.17
C ARG A 2 -15.50 -4.15 3.54
N LEU A 3 -14.49 -4.50 4.29
CA LEU A 3 -13.15 -4.55 3.76
C LEU A 3 -13.03 -5.57 2.66
N MET A 4 -13.63 -6.74 2.85
CA MET A 4 -13.60 -7.77 1.82
C MET A 4 -14.31 -7.29 0.57
N GLY A 5 -15.44 -6.59 0.73
CA GLY A 5 -16.17 -6.07 -0.40
C GLY A 5 -15.36 -5.08 -1.20
N ARG A 6 -14.56 -4.27 -0.53
CA ARG A 6 -13.74 -3.29 -1.22
C ARG A 6 -12.66 -3.93 -2.09
N LEU A 7 -12.31 -5.15 -1.78
CA LEU A 7 -11.32 -5.87 -2.55
C LEU A 7 -11.92 -6.76 -3.62
N ALA A 8 -13.22 -6.60 -3.87
CA ALA A 8 -13.87 -7.45 -4.87
C ALA A 8 -13.16 -7.37 -6.21
N GLY A 9 -12.63 -6.21 -6.56
CA GLY A 9 -11.90 -6.05 -7.80
C GLY A 9 -10.42 -6.36 -7.71
N ALA A 10 -9.93 -6.65 -6.53
CA ALA A 10 -8.52 -6.91 -6.34
C ALA A 10 -8.21 -8.36 -6.66
N PRO A 11 -7.01 -8.62 -7.17
CA PRO A 11 -6.64 -9.99 -7.54
C PRO A 11 -6.41 -10.89 -6.34
N ALA A 12 -5.94 -10.33 -5.25
CA ALA A 12 -5.56 -11.14 -4.10
C ALA A 12 -6.69 -11.21 -3.10
N VAL A 13 -6.82 -12.38 -2.51
CA VAL A 13 -7.75 -12.58 -1.41
C VAL A 13 -7.03 -12.18 -0.13
N ALA A 14 -7.67 -11.33 0.67
CA ALA A 14 -7.08 -10.92 1.92
C ALA A 14 -7.05 -12.09 2.90
N THR A 15 -5.95 -12.23 3.61
CA THR A 15 -5.85 -13.23 4.66
C THR A 15 -6.52 -12.70 5.92
N ILE A 16 -6.87 -13.63 6.82
CA ILE A 16 -7.43 -13.24 8.11
C ILE A 16 -6.43 -12.36 8.87
N ASP A 17 -5.15 -12.70 8.76
CA ASP A 17 -4.12 -11.93 9.45
C ASP A 17 -4.02 -10.50 8.94
N GLN A 18 -4.16 -10.31 7.64
CA GLN A 18 -4.14 -8.97 7.06
C GLN A 18 -5.33 -8.15 7.55
N VAL A 19 -6.51 -8.75 7.57
CA VAL A 19 -7.71 -8.05 8.03
C VAL A 19 -7.57 -7.69 9.51
N ARG A 20 -7.05 -8.60 10.33
CA ARG A 20 -6.85 -8.32 11.74
C ARG A 20 -5.88 -7.18 11.95
N MET A 21 -4.77 -7.18 11.21
CA MET A 21 -3.79 -6.12 11.35
C MET A 21 -4.41 -4.77 11.06
N VAL A 22 -5.13 -4.66 9.96
CA VAL A 22 -5.77 -3.40 9.60
C VAL A 22 -6.80 -3.00 10.66
N SER A 23 -7.58 -3.96 11.13
CA SER A 23 -8.61 -3.68 12.15
C SER A 23 -7.98 -3.12 13.43
N LEU A 24 -6.89 -3.72 13.88
CA LEU A 24 -6.21 -3.24 15.08
C LEU A 24 -5.61 -1.86 14.86
N MET A 25 -5.00 -1.63 13.71
CA MET A 25 -4.34 -0.37 13.44
C MET A 25 -5.33 0.77 13.22
N THR A 26 -6.58 0.47 12.89
CA THR A 26 -7.57 1.51 12.63
C THR A 26 -8.47 1.80 13.83
N GLN A 27 -8.18 1.23 14.98
CA GLN A 27 -8.97 1.54 16.18
C GLN A 27 -8.82 2.99 16.60
N ASP A 28 -7.69 3.60 16.29
CA ASP A 28 -7.46 5.02 16.52
C ASP A 28 -7.18 5.68 15.18
N ASP A 29 -8.21 6.29 14.60
CA ASP A 29 -8.10 6.86 13.25
C ASP A 29 -7.02 7.93 13.15
N ARG A 30 -6.88 8.75 14.19
CA ARG A 30 -5.88 9.81 14.16
C ARG A 30 -4.47 9.21 14.15
N ALA A 31 -4.22 8.27 15.04
CA ALA A 31 -2.92 7.63 15.13
C ALA A 31 -2.60 6.89 13.84
N ALA A 32 -3.58 6.20 13.26
CA ALA A 32 -3.38 5.49 12.01
C ALA A 32 -3.02 6.45 10.89
N ARG A 33 -3.74 7.58 10.80
CA ARG A 33 -3.46 8.58 9.78
C ARG A 33 -2.07 9.16 9.95
N GLN A 34 -1.69 9.49 11.17
CA GLN A 34 -0.36 10.02 11.43
C GLN A 34 0.72 9.02 11.05
N PHE A 35 0.49 7.76 11.35
CA PHE A 35 1.44 6.72 10.99
C PHE A 35 1.61 6.64 9.46
N VAL A 36 0.49 6.66 8.73
CA VAL A 36 0.53 6.59 7.28
C VAL A 36 1.29 7.79 6.71
N LEU A 37 0.93 9.00 7.17
CA LEU A 37 1.54 10.20 6.61
C LEU A 37 3.02 10.30 6.95
N SER A 38 3.42 9.91 8.14
CA SER A 38 4.83 9.98 8.53
C SER A 38 5.65 8.88 7.87
N THR A 39 5.04 7.74 7.59
CA THR A 39 5.76 6.61 7.01
C THR A 39 5.87 6.73 5.50
N LEU A 40 4.80 7.12 4.83
CA LEU A 40 4.77 7.19 3.37
C LEU A 40 5.11 8.58 2.84
N GLY A 41 4.98 9.61 3.67
CA GLY A 41 5.26 10.96 3.22
C GLY A 41 4.39 11.33 2.03
N ARG A 42 5.02 11.86 1.00
CA ARG A 42 4.30 12.31 -0.19
C ARG A 42 3.58 11.19 -0.92
N LEU A 43 4.05 9.96 -0.76
CA LEU A 43 3.39 8.83 -1.41
C LEU A 43 1.97 8.63 -0.89
N ALA A 44 1.70 9.04 0.34
CA ALA A 44 0.38 8.87 0.94
C ALA A 44 -0.73 9.60 0.17
N THR A 45 -0.37 10.69 -0.52
CA THR A 45 -1.35 11.51 -1.22
C THR A 45 -1.25 11.42 -2.74
N GLU A 46 -0.38 10.54 -3.24
CA GLU A 46 -0.23 10.36 -4.68
C GLU A 46 -1.29 9.40 -5.22
N PRO A 47 -1.45 9.33 -6.54
CA PRO A 47 -2.43 8.42 -7.12
C PRO A 47 -2.25 6.99 -6.64
N SER A 48 -3.35 6.32 -6.48
CA SER A 48 -3.36 4.98 -5.91
C SER A 48 -2.54 3.97 -6.70
N VAL A 49 -2.29 4.23 -7.98
CA VAL A 49 -1.53 3.30 -8.79
C VAL A 49 -0.11 3.11 -8.25
N LEU A 50 0.50 4.18 -7.73
CA LEU A 50 1.84 4.07 -7.16
C LEU A 50 1.81 3.27 -5.86
N GLN A 51 0.82 3.54 -5.03
CA GLN A 51 0.68 2.84 -3.76
C GLN A 51 0.45 1.35 -3.99
N ARG A 52 -0.43 1.02 -4.91
CA ARG A 52 -0.75 -0.37 -5.21
C ARG A 52 0.41 -1.11 -5.86
N SER A 53 1.16 -0.42 -6.71
CA SER A 53 2.32 -1.04 -7.34
C SER A 53 3.37 -1.40 -6.30
N LEU A 54 3.64 -0.49 -5.37
CA LEU A 54 4.61 -0.78 -4.32
C LEU A 54 4.10 -1.86 -3.37
N HIS A 55 2.84 -1.80 -3.02
CA HIS A 55 2.24 -2.81 -2.16
C HIS A 55 2.35 -4.21 -2.79
N ALA A 56 2.00 -4.32 -4.07
CA ALA A 56 2.07 -5.60 -4.75
C ALA A 56 3.51 -6.10 -4.85
N PHE A 57 4.45 -5.18 -5.06
CA PHE A 57 5.86 -5.54 -5.14
C PHE A 57 6.32 -6.16 -3.82
N LEU A 58 5.98 -5.52 -2.71
CA LEU A 58 6.35 -6.06 -1.41
C LEU A 58 5.66 -7.39 -1.13
N ALA A 59 4.39 -7.50 -1.52
CA ALA A 59 3.63 -8.74 -1.31
C ALA A 59 4.16 -9.90 -2.15
N ASN A 60 4.84 -9.60 -3.26
CA ASN A 60 5.41 -10.62 -4.13
C ASN A 60 6.90 -10.82 -3.88
N GLY A 61 7.34 -10.53 -2.67
CA GLY A 61 8.72 -10.78 -2.29
C GLY A 61 9.73 -9.93 -3.05
N CYS A 62 9.31 -8.75 -3.48
CA CYS A 62 10.15 -7.84 -4.24
C CYS A 62 10.57 -8.44 -5.59
N ASN A 63 9.73 -9.25 -6.17
CA ASN A 63 9.99 -9.87 -7.47
C ASN A 63 9.24 -9.08 -8.55
N VAL A 64 10.01 -8.39 -9.40
CA VAL A 64 9.44 -7.51 -10.40
C VAL A 64 8.61 -8.29 -11.42
N THR A 65 9.12 -9.43 -11.88
CA THR A 65 8.43 -10.20 -12.89
C THR A 65 7.07 -10.70 -12.40
N GLN A 66 7.05 -11.29 -11.20
CA GLN A 66 5.81 -11.79 -10.63
C GLN A 66 4.83 -10.65 -10.37
N THR A 67 5.35 -9.52 -9.90
CA THR A 67 4.49 -8.38 -9.62
C THR A 67 3.87 -7.83 -10.90
N ALA A 68 4.66 -7.70 -11.97
CA ALA A 68 4.13 -7.21 -13.23
C ALA A 68 3.05 -8.14 -13.77
N GLU A 69 3.25 -9.44 -13.65
CA GLU A 69 2.23 -10.40 -14.07
C GLU A 69 0.96 -10.28 -13.25
N ALA A 70 1.12 -10.15 -11.93
CA ALA A 70 -0.03 -10.04 -11.04
C ALA A 70 -0.85 -8.80 -11.32
N LEU A 71 -0.18 -7.71 -11.69
CA LEU A 71 -0.86 -6.44 -11.97
C LEU A 71 -1.30 -6.30 -13.42
N GLY A 72 -0.89 -7.24 -14.28
CA GLY A 72 -1.23 -7.17 -15.69
C GLY A 72 -0.59 -5.98 -16.38
N THR A 73 0.65 -5.66 -16.05
CA THR A 73 1.33 -4.51 -16.62
C THR A 73 2.71 -4.92 -17.12
N HIS A 74 3.28 -4.07 -17.97
CA HIS A 74 4.63 -4.31 -18.48
C HIS A 74 5.67 -4.09 -17.40
N ARG A 75 6.75 -4.88 -17.49
CA ARG A 75 7.84 -4.77 -16.54
C ARG A 75 8.40 -3.34 -16.46
N ASN A 76 8.59 -2.71 -17.62
CA ASN A 76 9.16 -1.35 -17.62
C ASN A 76 8.23 -0.34 -16.98
N THR A 77 6.94 -0.49 -17.21
CA THR A 77 5.95 0.39 -16.57
C THR A 77 6.01 0.23 -15.07
N LEU A 78 6.07 -1.02 -14.61
CA LEU A 78 6.15 -1.27 -13.17
C LEU A 78 7.43 -0.67 -12.59
N LEU A 79 8.56 -0.85 -13.27
CA LEU A 79 9.82 -0.30 -12.76
C LEU A 79 9.76 1.20 -12.60
N ARG A 80 9.15 1.91 -13.55
CA ARG A 80 9.00 3.36 -13.42
C ARG A 80 8.12 3.73 -12.25
N ARG A 81 7.03 2.99 -12.06
CA ARG A 81 6.13 3.25 -10.92
C ARG A 81 6.83 3.01 -9.60
N LEU A 82 7.60 1.92 -9.51
CA LEU A 82 8.33 1.62 -8.27
C LEU A 82 9.38 2.67 -7.98
N GLU A 83 10.08 3.12 -9.01
CA GLU A 83 11.06 4.17 -8.83
C GLU A 83 10.41 5.46 -8.33
N ARG A 84 9.30 5.84 -8.96
CA ARG A 84 8.58 7.04 -8.54
C ARG A 84 8.07 6.91 -7.11
N ALA A 85 7.51 5.75 -6.77
CA ALA A 85 7.00 5.53 -5.41
C ALA A 85 8.12 5.66 -4.40
N GLN A 86 9.28 5.08 -4.68
CA GLN A 86 10.39 5.16 -3.75
C GLN A 86 10.94 6.57 -3.62
N ASP A 87 10.92 7.34 -4.71
CA ASP A 87 11.36 8.74 -4.64
C ASP A 87 10.47 9.57 -3.72
N LEU A 88 9.22 9.19 -3.57
CA LEU A 88 8.28 9.93 -2.74
C LEU A 88 8.35 9.55 -1.27
N LEU A 89 8.98 8.42 -0.97
CA LEU A 89 9.10 7.97 0.42
C LEU A 89 10.11 8.83 1.16
N PRO A 90 9.85 9.13 2.45
CA PRO A 90 10.79 9.91 3.25
C PRO A 90 11.99 9.11 3.73
N VAL A 91 11.94 7.79 3.59
CA VAL A 91 12.99 6.89 4.06
C VAL A 91 13.26 5.84 2.99
N ARG A 92 14.37 5.13 3.17
CA ARG A 92 14.74 4.09 2.22
C ARG A 92 13.86 2.86 2.41
N LEU A 93 13.34 2.36 1.30
CA LEU A 93 12.47 1.19 1.34
C LEU A 93 13.16 0.00 2.01
N ALA A 94 14.42 -0.25 1.66
CA ALA A 94 15.14 -1.42 2.16
C ALA A 94 15.24 -1.43 3.67
N ASP A 95 15.27 -0.27 4.30
CA ASP A 95 15.46 -0.16 5.75
C ASP A 95 14.15 -0.13 6.52
N HIS A 96 13.02 0.04 5.83
CA HIS A 96 11.74 0.25 6.50
C HIS A 96 10.61 -0.54 5.86
N ARG A 97 10.91 -1.71 5.34
CA ARG A 97 9.93 -2.50 4.58
C ARG A 97 8.68 -2.83 5.38
N ILE A 98 8.85 -3.20 6.63
CA ILE A 98 7.71 -3.61 7.44
C ILE A 98 6.78 -2.43 7.69
N GLN A 99 7.34 -1.30 8.08
CA GLN A 99 6.54 -0.11 8.33
C GLN A 99 5.84 0.37 7.08
N ILE A 100 6.55 0.38 5.96
CA ILE A 100 5.99 0.82 4.70
C ILE A 100 4.88 -0.12 4.25
N ALA A 101 5.09 -1.43 4.38
CA ALA A 101 4.05 -2.39 4.02
C ALA A 101 2.80 -2.20 4.88
N ALA A 102 2.97 -1.98 6.18
CA ALA A 102 1.83 -1.76 7.06
C ALA A 102 1.09 -0.47 6.69
N ALA A 103 1.83 0.60 6.40
CA ALA A 103 1.19 1.86 6.02
C ALA A 103 0.43 1.72 4.71
N LEU A 104 0.98 0.98 3.75
CA LEU A 104 0.30 0.75 2.48
C LEU A 104 -0.98 -0.08 2.68
N GLU A 105 -0.93 -1.06 3.58
CA GLU A 105 -2.15 -1.81 3.90
C GLU A 105 -3.25 -0.86 4.39
N LEU A 106 -2.89 0.05 5.27
CA LEU A 106 -3.87 0.99 5.79
C LEU A 106 -4.45 1.87 4.69
N VAL A 107 -3.61 2.38 3.80
CA VAL A 107 -4.07 3.23 2.72
C VAL A 107 -5.00 2.48 1.79
N ILE A 108 -4.63 1.27 1.42
CA ILE A 108 -5.39 0.51 0.43
C ILE A 108 -6.73 0.04 0.99
N TRP A 109 -6.74 -0.40 2.26
CA TRP A 109 -7.96 -0.92 2.88
C TRP A 109 -8.84 0.18 3.45
N SER A 110 -8.25 1.33 3.79
CA SER A 110 -8.96 2.40 4.48
C SER A 110 -8.81 3.71 3.72
N THR A 111 -9.06 3.68 2.42
CA THR A 111 -8.94 4.86 1.58
C THR A 111 -9.63 6.09 2.19
N PRO A 112 -10.85 5.98 2.74
CA PRO A 112 -11.50 7.15 3.32
C PRO A 112 -10.70 7.81 4.44
N LEU A 113 -9.81 7.06 5.08
CA LEU A 113 -9.00 7.62 6.15
C LEU A 113 -8.16 8.80 5.67
N ILE A 114 -7.65 8.71 4.45
CA ILE A 114 -6.84 9.77 3.88
C ILE A 114 -7.69 10.74 3.08
N ASP A 115 -8.67 10.23 2.34
CA ASP A 115 -9.52 11.06 1.51
C ASP A 115 -10.29 12.09 2.32
N ASP A 116 -10.59 11.80 3.57
CA ASP A 116 -11.33 12.72 4.42
C ASP A 116 -10.56 14.01 4.69
N ASP A 117 -9.27 14.02 4.40
CA ASP A 117 -8.45 15.21 4.59
C ASP A 117 -8.59 16.21 3.46
N LYS A 118 -9.28 15.85 2.42
CA LYS A 118 -9.50 16.78 1.30
C LYS A 118 -10.66 17.73 1.57
#